data_25728116bad987832640d1a91e9e8045
#
_entry.id   25728116bad987832640d1a91e9e8045
#
_cell.length_a   1.000
_cell.length_b   1.000
_cell.length_c   1.000
_cell.angle_alpha   90.00
_cell.angle_beta   90.00
_cell.angle_gamma   90.00
#
_symmetry.space_group_name_H-M   'P 1'
#
loop_
_entity.id
_entity.type
_entity.pdbx_description
1 polymer ?
#
loop_
_entity_poly.entity_id
_entity_poly.type
_entity_poly.pdbx_seq_one_letter_code
_entity_poly.pdbx_strand_id
1 'polypeptide(L)'
;MVMNTESTTAIADAPAEVPRDAGAAPLSAGIGRYRWVICALLFTAATINYVDRQVLGVLKTTLQKDLGYNDIDYGNIVTSFQAAYAIGMLTMGRLMDRIGTRRGFSFAVGFWSLAAAAHALVGSAGGLSAARFALGIGEAGMFPGALKTIAEWFPKKERALATGLFNSGTNIGAIVCPLAVPWIAVAWGWRAAFALTGAIGALWIVAWMILYRPLAENPRVTPEERAYITSEPSPAPSKVGWLSLIPHRQTWAFAIGKFMTDPFWWLYLFWVPDFLNRKHGLNLLQIGPPLVTIYLLSDVGSIAGGWFSSMLMRRGWTANAARKTAMLVCALGVAPVFLATRTDSLWVAVLLLGLATAAHQGFSANLFTLTTDMFPSQAVGSAVGFGGMAGAIGGMLIAQIAGRVLQLTGSYSTLFIMAASAYVLALAIIHALVPRLEAARLKQG
;
A
#
# COMPACT_ATOMS: atom_id res chain seq x y z
N MET A 1 68.80 -11.88 62.36
CA MET A 1 68.04 -10.66 62.64
C MET A 1 66.77 -10.77 61.83
N VAL A 2 65.77 -11.29 62.44
CA VAL A 2 64.36 -11.07 62.50
C VAL A 2 63.78 -10.32 61.30
N MET A 3 62.84 -10.96 60.64
CA MET A 3 61.68 -10.27 60.27
C MET A 3 60.49 -11.04 59.78
N ASN A 4 59.38 -10.78 60.31
CA ASN A 4 58.06 -11.36 60.14
C ASN A 4 57.56 -11.42 58.74
N THR A 5 56.91 -12.55 58.43
CA THR A 5 55.95 -12.72 57.32
C THR A 5 54.54 -12.58 57.87
N GLU A 6 53.78 -11.56 57.46
CA GLU A 6 52.34 -11.53 57.62
C GLU A 6 51.69 -11.99 56.33
N SER A 7 50.92 -13.08 56.42
CA SER A 7 50.05 -13.61 55.40
C SER A 7 48.73 -12.87 55.43
N THR A 8 48.40 -12.14 54.36
CA THR A 8 47.04 -11.59 54.16
C THR A 8 46.25 -12.55 53.28
N THR A 9 45.31 -13.24 53.89
CA THR A 9 44.28 -14.04 53.21
C THR A 9 43.32 -13.13 52.47
N ALA A 10 43.32 -13.21 51.12
CA ALA A 10 42.33 -12.59 50.27
C ALA A 10 41.04 -13.40 50.37
N ILE A 11 39.99 -12.77 50.89
CA ILE A 11 38.61 -13.27 50.83
C ILE A 11 38.13 -13.11 49.37
N ALA A 12 37.86 -14.23 48.73
CA ALA A 12 37.23 -14.24 47.42
C ALA A 12 35.77 -13.84 47.57
N ASP A 13 35.41 -12.67 47.06
CA ASP A 13 34.01 -12.27 46.86
C ASP A 13 33.35 -13.20 45.86
N ALA A 14 32.37 -13.96 46.33
CA ALA A 14 31.46 -14.74 45.48
C ALA A 14 30.60 -13.76 44.62
N PRO A 15 30.40 -14.02 43.32
CA PRO A 15 29.52 -13.19 42.54
C PRO A 15 28.09 -13.29 43.06
N ALA A 16 27.46 -12.15 43.34
CA ALA A 16 26.06 -12.05 43.73
C ALA A 16 25.18 -12.76 42.69
N GLU A 17 24.44 -13.77 43.15
CA GLU A 17 23.39 -14.42 42.36
C GLU A 17 22.35 -13.38 41.95
N VAL A 18 22.26 -13.11 40.65
CA VAL A 18 21.13 -12.41 40.05
C VAL A 18 19.90 -13.28 40.26
N PRO A 19 18.83 -12.80 40.89
CA PRO A 19 17.61 -13.58 41.04
C PRO A 19 17.07 -13.95 39.64
N ARG A 20 17.23 -15.20 39.25
CA ARG A 20 16.45 -15.84 38.21
C ARG A 20 15.05 -16.04 38.78
N ASP A 21 14.04 -15.62 38.01
CA ASP A 21 12.61 -15.81 38.26
C ASP A 21 11.88 -14.67 38.98
N ALA A 22 11.76 -13.54 38.30
CA ALA A 22 10.45 -12.89 38.27
C ALA A 22 9.63 -13.66 37.24
N GLY A 23 8.89 -14.66 37.67
CA GLY A 23 8.05 -15.49 36.81
C GLY A 23 7.18 -14.64 35.92
N ALA A 24 7.33 -14.83 34.64
CA ALA A 24 6.39 -14.33 33.67
C ALA A 24 5.01 -14.90 33.98
N ALA A 25 4.20 -14.13 34.71
CA ALA A 25 2.81 -14.47 34.91
C ALA A 25 2.16 -14.80 33.58
N PRO A 26 1.31 -15.81 33.47
CA PRO A 26 0.63 -16.14 32.23
C PRO A 26 -0.28 -14.98 31.84
N LEU A 27 0.14 -14.23 30.82
CA LEU A 27 -0.54 -13.04 30.27
C LEU A 27 -1.85 -13.37 29.52
N SER A 28 -2.51 -14.50 29.77
CA SER A 28 -3.60 -14.97 28.92
C SER A 28 -5.02 -14.75 29.45
N ALA A 29 -5.22 -14.35 30.69
CA ALA A 29 -6.58 -14.16 31.25
C ALA A 29 -6.75 -12.71 31.69
N GLY A 30 -7.22 -11.82 30.79
CA GLY A 30 -7.64 -10.47 31.20
C GLY A 30 -7.17 -9.30 30.34
N ILE A 31 -6.31 -9.49 29.33
CA ILE A 31 -5.89 -8.39 28.46
C ILE A 31 -7.06 -7.99 27.57
N GLY A 32 -7.53 -6.73 27.69
CA GLY A 32 -8.54 -6.16 26.84
C GLY A 32 -8.19 -6.27 25.35
N ARG A 33 -9.21 -6.23 24.49
CA ARG A 33 -9.05 -6.37 23.03
C ARG A 33 -9.49 -5.13 22.26
N TYR A 34 -9.59 -4.00 22.93
CA TYR A 34 -10.11 -2.77 22.31
C TYR A 34 -9.23 -2.27 21.16
N ARG A 35 -7.91 -2.51 21.21
CA ARG A 35 -6.99 -2.23 20.11
C ARG A 35 -7.41 -2.86 18.77
N TRP A 36 -8.09 -4.03 18.80
CA TRP A 36 -8.58 -4.69 17.60
C TRP A 36 -9.83 -4.00 17.02
N VAL A 37 -10.61 -3.28 17.84
CA VAL A 37 -11.69 -2.40 17.35
C VAL A 37 -11.08 -1.24 16.54
N ILE A 38 -9.97 -0.68 17.03
CA ILE A 38 -9.24 0.35 16.28
C ILE A 38 -8.67 -0.23 14.97
N CYS A 39 -8.13 -1.44 14.99
CA CYS A 39 -7.67 -2.12 13.77
C CYS A 39 -8.83 -2.33 12.76
N ALA A 40 -10.00 -2.73 13.23
CA ALA A 40 -11.19 -2.90 12.39
C ALA A 40 -11.65 -1.56 11.76
N LEU A 41 -11.54 -0.45 12.49
CA LEU A 41 -11.77 0.88 11.92
C LEU A 41 -10.76 1.22 10.82
N LEU A 42 -9.48 0.90 10.99
CA LEU A 42 -8.47 1.11 9.96
C LEU A 42 -8.72 0.22 8.73
N PHE A 43 -9.09 -1.05 8.94
CA PHE A 43 -9.46 -1.98 7.89
C PHE A 43 -10.64 -1.44 7.07
N THR A 44 -11.72 -1.01 7.72
CA THR A 44 -12.90 -0.46 7.03
C THR A 44 -12.61 0.86 6.32
N ALA A 45 -11.75 1.73 6.89
CA ALA A 45 -11.28 2.94 6.20
C ALA A 45 -10.50 2.59 4.92
N ALA A 46 -9.62 1.58 4.98
CA ALA A 46 -8.88 1.12 3.80
C ALA A 46 -9.80 0.53 2.72
N THR A 47 -10.83 -0.19 3.15
CA THR A 47 -11.86 -0.73 2.24
C THR A 47 -12.59 0.41 1.51
N ILE A 48 -13.08 1.41 2.24
CA ILE A 48 -13.77 2.58 1.67
C ILE A 48 -12.84 3.33 0.70
N ASN A 49 -11.61 3.62 1.13
CA ASN A 49 -10.60 4.31 0.32
C ASN A 49 -10.37 3.63 -1.03
N TYR A 50 -10.26 2.30 -1.07
CA TYR A 50 -10.06 1.57 -2.31
C TYR A 50 -11.32 1.45 -3.17
N VAL A 51 -12.50 1.40 -2.55
CA VAL A 51 -13.77 1.52 -3.29
C VAL A 51 -13.83 2.87 -3.99
N ASP A 52 -13.65 4.00 -3.28
CA ASP A 52 -13.68 5.36 -3.82
C ASP A 52 -12.70 5.55 -4.97
N ARG A 53 -11.50 4.97 -4.84
CA ARG A 53 -10.46 5.00 -5.87
C ARG A 53 -10.89 4.31 -7.15
N GLN A 54 -11.54 3.15 -7.05
CA GLN A 54 -11.86 2.30 -8.20
C GLN A 54 -13.17 2.66 -8.92
N VAL A 55 -14.10 3.36 -8.27
CA VAL A 55 -15.40 3.74 -8.86
C VAL A 55 -15.23 4.35 -10.25
N LEU A 56 -14.24 5.24 -10.43
CA LEU A 56 -13.97 5.88 -11.73
C LEU A 56 -13.58 4.86 -12.81
N GLY A 57 -12.71 3.89 -12.48
CA GLY A 57 -12.26 2.87 -13.43
C GLY A 57 -13.38 1.93 -13.85
N VAL A 58 -14.19 1.48 -12.88
CA VAL A 58 -15.35 0.62 -13.12
C VAL A 58 -16.40 1.33 -13.97
N LEU A 59 -16.63 2.61 -13.74
CA LEU A 59 -17.65 3.40 -14.44
C LEU A 59 -17.12 4.14 -15.69
N LYS A 60 -15.85 3.93 -16.12
CA LYS A 60 -15.21 4.67 -17.20
C LYS A 60 -16.10 4.80 -18.43
N THR A 61 -16.56 3.68 -18.97
CA THR A 61 -17.37 3.64 -20.21
C THR A 61 -18.71 4.36 -20.06
N THR A 62 -19.34 4.23 -18.90
CA THR A 62 -20.59 4.93 -18.58
C THR A 62 -20.38 6.44 -18.52
N LEU A 63 -19.33 6.88 -17.82
CA LEU A 63 -18.98 8.27 -17.66
C LEU A 63 -18.56 8.90 -19.01
N GLN A 64 -17.78 8.17 -19.83
CA GLN A 64 -17.41 8.64 -21.17
C GLN A 64 -18.64 8.89 -22.05
N LYS A 65 -19.62 7.98 -21.99
CA LYS A 65 -20.87 8.10 -22.76
C LYS A 65 -21.71 9.28 -22.28
N ASP A 66 -21.82 9.48 -20.96
CA ASP A 66 -22.70 10.50 -20.36
C ASP A 66 -22.08 11.92 -20.42
N LEU A 67 -20.78 12.03 -20.21
CA LEU A 67 -20.07 13.31 -20.13
C LEU A 67 -19.30 13.69 -21.42
N GLY A 68 -19.27 12.82 -22.43
CA GLY A 68 -18.72 13.11 -23.76
C GLY A 68 -17.19 13.29 -23.80
N TYR A 69 -16.43 12.75 -22.84
CA TYR A 69 -14.97 12.86 -22.83
C TYR A 69 -14.28 11.66 -23.49
N ASN A 70 -13.06 11.85 -23.94
CA ASN A 70 -12.27 10.84 -24.66
C ASN A 70 -11.23 10.13 -23.75
N ASP A 71 -10.42 9.22 -24.34
CA ASP A 71 -9.41 8.47 -23.57
C ASP A 71 -8.26 9.34 -23.07
N ILE A 72 -7.91 10.43 -23.79
CA ILE A 72 -6.91 11.40 -23.34
C ILE A 72 -7.43 12.13 -22.10
N ASP A 73 -8.70 12.56 -22.11
CA ASP A 73 -9.33 13.20 -20.97
C ASP A 73 -9.36 12.26 -19.76
N TYR A 74 -9.67 10.97 -19.97
CA TYR A 74 -9.59 9.98 -18.91
C TYR A 74 -8.19 9.84 -18.34
N GLY A 75 -7.16 9.82 -19.19
CA GLY A 75 -5.76 9.85 -18.78
C GLY A 75 -5.43 11.08 -17.91
N ASN A 76 -5.96 12.27 -18.28
CA ASN A 76 -5.79 13.49 -17.50
C ASN A 76 -6.49 13.42 -16.14
N ILE A 77 -7.69 12.85 -16.08
CA ILE A 77 -8.45 12.66 -14.85
C ILE A 77 -7.67 11.74 -13.89
N VAL A 78 -7.14 10.62 -14.38
CA VAL A 78 -6.31 9.70 -13.59
C VAL A 78 -5.01 10.37 -13.15
N THR A 79 -4.35 11.11 -14.03
CA THR A 79 -3.13 11.87 -13.73
C THR A 79 -3.36 12.90 -12.63
N SER A 80 -4.50 13.60 -12.62
CA SER A 80 -4.85 14.58 -11.61
C SER A 80 -4.90 13.96 -10.21
N PHE A 81 -5.48 12.76 -10.09
CA PHE A 81 -5.47 11.99 -8.85
C PHE A 81 -4.05 11.62 -8.40
N GLN A 82 -3.23 11.08 -9.31
CA GLN A 82 -1.87 10.64 -9.01
C GLN A 82 -0.98 11.80 -8.56
N ALA A 83 -1.07 12.94 -9.23
CA ALA A 83 -0.33 14.16 -8.88
C ALA A 83 -0.71 14.64 -7.47
N ALA A 84 -2.00 14.72 -7.21
CA ALA A 84 -2.53 15.10 -5.89
C ALA A 84 -2.12 14.12 -4.80
N TYR A 85 -2.17 12.82 -5.08
CA TYR A 85 -1.76 11.77 -4.16
C TYR A 85 -0.27 11.87 -3.82
N ALA A 86 0.60 12.12 -4.81
CA ALA A 86 2.03 12.32 -4.59
C ALA A 86 2.30 13.55 -3.68
N ILE A 87 1.61 14.67 -3.91
CA ILE A 87 1.70 15.88 -3.04
C ILE A 87 1.18 15.56 -1.64
N GLY A 88 0.05 14.89 -1.55
CA GLY A 88 -0.58 14.51 -0.30
C GLY A 88 0.28 13.59 0.57
N MET A 89 1.00 12.64 -0.03
CA MET A 89 1.95 11.77 0.67
C MET A 89 3.08 12.55 1.38
N LEU A 90 3.50 13.68 0.83
CA LEU A 90 4.52 14.54 1.45
C LEU A 90 3.96 15.41 2.58
N THR A 91 2.68 15.75 2.54
CA THR A 91 2.07 16.77 3.40
C THR A 91 1.23 16.17 4.53
N MET A 92 0.46 15.10 4.26
CA MET A 92 -0.51 14.55 5.22
C MET A 92 0.14 13.94 6.46
N GLY A 93 1.29 13.29 6.33
CA GLY A 93 2.04 12.79 7.49
C GLY A 93 2.42 13.91 8.45
N ARG A 94 2.95 15.04 7.91
CA ARG A 94 3.31 16.22 8.71
C ARG A 94 2.09 16.89 9.34
N LEU A 95 0.97 16.94 8.63
CA LEU A 95 -0.29 17.45 9.18
C LEU A 95 -0.72 16.63 10.39
N MET A 96 -0.72 15.30 10.28
CA MET A 96 -1.09 14.40 11.38
C MET A 96 -0.12 14.50 12.57
N ASP A 97 1.16 14.78 12.33
CA ASP A 97 2.13 15.03 13.40
C ASP A 97 1.84 16.31 14.18
N ARG A 98 1.33 17.35 13.49
CA ARG A 98 1.02 18.64 14.11
C ARG A 98 -0.30 18.66 14.88
N ILE A 99 -1.37 18.10 14.32
CA ILE A 99 -2.72 18.20 14.88
C ILE A 99 -3.18 16.94 15.62
N GLY A 100 -2.32 15.90 15.65
CA GLY A 100 -2.57 14.60 16.28
C GLY A 100 -3.36 13.65 15.38
N THR A 101 -3.25 12.35 15.65
CA THR A 101 -3.81 11.27 14.83
C THR A 101 -5.33 11.37 14.71
N ARG A 102 -6.04 11.63 15.83
CA ARG A 102 -7.51 11.70 15.83
C ARG A 102 -8.04 12.74 14.85
N ARG A 103 -7.56 13.99 14.97
CA ARG A 103 -8.02 15.11 14.15
C ARG A 103 -7.50 15.01 12.72
N GLY A 104 -6.22 14.67 12.56
CA GLY A 104 -5.58 14.55 11.25
C GLY A 104 -6.21 13.47 10.38
N PHE A 105 -6.52 12.32 10.97
CA PHE A 105 -7.15 11.24 10.22
C PHE A 105 -8.63 11.55 9.94
N SER A 106 -9.36 12.15 10.89
CA SER A 106 -10.73 12.66 10.63
C SER A 106 -10.76 13.68 9.50
N PHE A 107 -9.78 14.60 9.46
CA PHE A 107 -9.67 15.58 8.38
C PHE A 107 -9.43 14.90 7.02
N ALA A 108 -8.47 13.96 6.95
CA ALA A 108 -8.17 13.25 5.73
C ALA A 108 -9.39 12.48 5.20
N VAL A 109 -10.04 11.67 6.06
CA VAL A 109 -11.24 10.90 5.69
C VAL A 109 -12.39 11.84 5.31
N GLY A 110 -12.63 12.90 6.07
CA GLY A 110 -13.69 13.88 5.79
C GLY A 110 -13.48 14.55 4.43
N PHE A 111 -12.26 14.97 4.17
CA PHE A 111 -11.92 15.63 2.93
C PHE A 111 -12.07 14.70 1.71
N TRP A 112 -11.57 13.45 1.79
CA TRP A 112 -11.75 12.51 0.67
C TRP A 112 -13.21 12.09 0.50
N SER A 113 -13.97 11.91 1.58
CA SER A 113 -15.40 11.56 1.48
C SER A 113 -16.22 12.65 0.82
N LEU A 114 -15.93 13.91 1.14
CA LEU A 114 -16.53 15.06 0.44
C LEU A 114 -16.12 15.11 -1.02
N ALA A 115 -14.84 14.87 -1.32
CA ALA A 115 -14.34 14.81 -2.70
C ALA A 115 -14.96 13.65 -3.48
N ALA A 116 -15.14 12.47 -2.86
CA ALA A 116 -15.83 11.33 -3.45
C ALA A 116 -17.28 11.70 -3.79
N ALA A 117 -18.03 12.25 -2.84
CA ALA A 117 -19.40 12.70 -3.07
C ALA A 117 -19.49 13.81 -4.13
N ALA A 118 -18.51 14.73 -4.19
CA ALA A 118 -18.49 15.81 -5.16
C ALA A 118 -18.43 15.31 -6.62
N HIS A 119 -17.93 14.11 -6.88
CA HIS A 119 -17.99 13.51 -8.23
C HIS A 119 -19.43 13.37 -8.73
N ALA A 120 -20.41 13.19 -7.84
CA ALA A 120 -21.82 13.13 -8.22
C ALA A 120 -22.38 14.44 -8.80
N LEU A 121 -21.72 15.57 -8.52
CA LEU A 121 -22.17 16.90 -8.93
C LEU A 121 -21.51 17.38 -10.23
N VAL A 122 -20.51 16.65 -10.75
CA VAL A 122 -19.75 17.09 -11.91
C VAL A 122 -20.47 16.75 -13.22
N GLY A 123 -20.29 17.65 -14.22
CA GLY A 123 -20.86 17.50 -15.55
C GLY A 123 -19.83 17.60 -16.68
N SER A 124 -18.51 17.48 -16.37
CA SER A 124 -17.46 17.60 -17.37
C SER A 124 -16.18 16.85 -16.97
N ALA A 125 -15.30 16.56 -17.93
CA ALA A 125 -13.97 16.00 -17.68
C ALA A 125 -13.12 16.88 -16.74
N GLY A 126 -13.18 18.21 -16.90
CA GLY A 126 -12.48 19.14 -16.01
C GLY A 126 -12.99 19.07 -14.58
N GLY A 127 -14.31 18.97 -14.39
CA GLY A 127 -14.92 18.78 -13.06
C GLY A 127 -14.49 17.45 -12.44
N LEU A 128 -14.45 16.34 -13.23
CA LEU A 128 -13.92 15.06 -12.77
C LEU A 128 -12.45 15.15 -12.35
N SER A 129 -11.61 15.86 -13.14
CA SER A 129 -10.20 16.07 -12.84
C SER A 129 -10.02 16.82 -11.51
N ALA A 130 -10.82 17.88 -11.27
CA ALA A 130 -10.78 18.66 -10.04
C ALA A 130 -11.23 17.81 -8.82
N ALA A 131 -12.32 17.06 -8.95
CA ALA A 131 -12.81 16.16 -7.90
C ALA A 131 -11.79 15.04 -7.61
N ARG A 132 -11.16 14.48 -8.63
CA ARG A 132 -10.07 13.48 -8.50
C ARG A 132 -8.83 14.06 -7.83
N PHE A 133 -8.47 15.29 -8.16
CA PHE A 133 -7.37 15.98 -7.50
C PHE A 133 -7.64 16.14 -5.99
N ALA A 134 -8.83 16.63 -5.63
CA ALA A 134 -9.23 16.74 -4.25
C ALA A 134 -9.23 15.37 -3.54
N LEU A 135 -9.80 14.33 -4.19
CA LEU A 135 -9.80 12.96 -3.66
C LEU A 135 -8.38 12.46 -3.39
N GLY A 136 -7.45 12.65 -4.33
CA GLY A 136 -6.06 12.22 -4.20
C GLY A 136 -5.34 12.86 -3.02
N ILE A 137 -5.54 14.15 -2.77
CA ILE A 137 -5.00 14.85 -1.58
C ILE A 137 -5.50 14.18 -0.28
N GLY A 138 -6.82 13.96 -0.16
CA GLY A 138 -7.42 13.37 1.05
C GLY A 138 -6.96 11.92 1.27
N GLU A 139 -7.04 11.10 0.23
CA GLU A 139 -6.68 9.67 0.29
C GLU A 139 -5.22 9.42 0.64
N ALA A 140 -4.32 10.34 0.30
CA ALA A 140 -2.90 10.22 0.65
C ALA A 140 -2.66 10.22 2.16
N GLY A 141 -3.61 10.70 2.98
CA GLY A 141 -3.56 10.62 4.44
C GLY A 141 -3.80 9.23 5.01
N MET A 142 -4.36 8.29 4.24
CA MET A 142 -4.77 6.97 4.72
C MET A 142 -3.60 6.18 5.31
N PHE A 143 -2.54 5.92 4.55
CA PHE A 143 -1.42 5.11 5.00
C PHE A 143 -0.62 5.74 6.16
N PRO A 144 -0.22 7.02 6.10
CA PRO A 144 0.44 7.68 7.22
C PRO A 144 -0.39 7.65 8.50
N GLY A 145 -1.70 7.93 8.40
CA GLY A 145 -2.61 7.92 9.54
C GLY A 145 -2.80 6.53 10.15
N ALA A 146 -2.99 5.52 9.31
CA ALA A 146 -3.15 4.15 9.77
C ALA A 146 -1.89 3.61 10.45
N LEU A 147 -0.71 3.79 9.84
CA LEU A 147 0.55 3.33 10.42
C LEU A 147 0.87 4.04 11.73
N LYS A 148 0.57 5.35 11.83
CA LYS A 148 0.71 6.10 13.08
C LYS A 148 -0.24 5.58 14.15
N THR A 149 -1.52 5.35 13.80
CA THR A 149 -2.50 4.74 14.71
C THR A 149 -2.04 3.37 15.22
N ILE A 150 -1.53 2.52 14.32
CA ILE A 150 -0.99 1.20 14.70
C ILE A 150 0.21 1.35 15.65
N ALA A 151 1.10 2.30 15.38
CA ALA A 151 2.24 2.56 16.26
C ALA A 151 1.82 3.03 17.67
N GLU A 152 0.72 3.78 17.78
CA GLU A 152 0.16 4.28 19.04
C GLU A 152 -0.63 3.22 19.82
N TRP A 153 -1.28 2.26 19.11
CA TRP A 153 -2.26 1.34 19.69
C TRP A 153 -1.78 -0.11 19.83
N PHE A 154 -0.62 -0.47 19.24
CA PHE A 154 -0.13 -1.85 19.26
C PHE A 154 1.30 -1.95 19.76
N PRO A 155 1.60 -2.96 20.64
CA PRO A 155 2.97 -3.29 21.01
C PRO A 155 3.72 -3.76 19.75
N LYS A 156 5.04 -3.60 19.71
CA LYS A 156 5.88 -3.90 18.51
C LYS A 156 5.63 -5.29 17.93
N LYS A 157 5.47 -6.28 18.78
CA LYS A 157 5.23 -7.68 18.38
C LYS A 157 3.93 -7.91 17.61
N GLU A 158 2.91 -7.04 17.78
CA GLU A 158 1.61 -7.15 17.10
C GLU A 158 1.47 -6.17 15.93
N ARG A 159 2.36 -5.18 15.77
CA ARG A 159 2.26 -4.15 14.72
C ARG A 159 2.25 -4.72 13.32
N ALA A 160 3.06 -5.75 13.05
CA ALA A 160 3.10 -6.40 11.74
C ALA A 160 1.74 -7.05 11.39
N LEU A 161 1.12 -7.74 12.35
CA LEU A 161 -0.20 -8.34 12.16
C LEU A 161 -1.28 -7.27 11.96
N ALA A 162 -1.29 -6.22 12.80
CA ALA A 162 -2.24 -5.12 12.67
C ALA A 162 -2.10 -4.38 11.33
N THR A 163 -0.86 -4.18 10.86
CA THR A 163 -0.59 -3.58 9.54
C THR A 163 -1.07 -4.49 8.41
N GLY A 164 -0.86 -5.80 8.51
CA GLY A 164 -1.35 -6.76 7.54
C GLY A 164 -2.88 -6.78 7.46
N LEU A 165 -3.56 -6.79 8.61
CA LEU A 165 -5.02 -6.74 8.69
C LEU A 165 -5.57 -5.43 8.14
N PHE A 166 -5.00 -4.30 8.51
CA PHE A 166 -5.37 -3.01 7.93
C PHE A 166 -5.21 -3.00 6.41
N ASN A 167 -4.07 -3.47 5.91
CA ASN A 167 -3.78 -3.48 4.48
C ASN A 167 -4.70 -4.43 3.70
N SER A 168 -5.17 -5.52 4.29
CA SER A 168 -6.13 -6.41 3.63
C SER A 168 -7.47 -5.74 3.34
N GLY A 169 -7.82 -4.65 4.05
CA GLY A 169 -8.97 -3.82 3.72
C GLY A 169 -8.90 -3.24 2.30
N THR A 170 -7.70 -2.93 1.80
CA THR A 170 -7.51 -2.43 0.42
C THR A 170 -7.95 -3.47 -0.61
N ASN A 171 -7.65 -4.73 -0.37
CA ASN A 171 -8.01 -5.85 -1.24
C ASN A 171 -9.52 -6.10 -1.20
N ILE A 172 -10.12 -6.05 -0.02
CA ILE A 172 -11.58 -6.16 0.12
C ILE A 172 -12.27 -5.01 -0.64
N GLY A 173 -11.75 -3.78 -0.55
CA GLY A 173 -12.25 -2.65 -1.35
C GLY A 173 -12.16 -2.90 -2.86
N ALA A 174 -11.05 -3.48 -3.31
CA ALA A 174 -10.84 -3.85 -4.71
C ALA A 174 -11.82 -4.93 -5.21
N ILE A 175 -12.25 -5.83 -4.34
CA ILE A 175 -13.25 -6.88 -4.65
C ILE A 175 -14.68 -6.34 -4.57
N VAL A 176 -14.99 -5.53 -3.55
CA VAL A 176 -16.34 -5.00 -3.32
C VAL A 176 -16.75 -4.00 -4.41
N CYS A 177 -15.83 -3.15 -4.85
CA CYS A 177 -16.13 -2.11 -5.84
C CYS A 177 -16.73 -2.66 -7.14
N PRO A 178 -16.12 -3.62 -7.86
CA PRO A 178 -16.67 -4.14 -9.12
C PRO A 178 -17.96 -4.99 -8.95
N LEU A 179 -18.31 -5.36 -7.73
CA LEU A 179 -19.57 -6.05 -7.43
C LEU A 179 -20.68 -5.05 -7.09
N ALA A 180 -20.42 -4.09 -6.22
CA ALA A 180 -21.44 -3.18 -5.70
C ALA A 180 -21.70 -1.99 -6.63
N VAL A 181 -20.64 -1.37 -7.15
CA VAL A 181 -20.76 -0.12 -7.93
C VAL A 181 -21.55 -0.28 -9.23
N PRO A 182 -21.38 -1.35 -10.02
CA PRO A 182 -22.21 -1.58 -11.21
C PRO A 182 -23.69 -1.68 -10.90
N TRP A 183 -24.02 -2.37 -9.81
CA TRP A 183 -25.40 -2.56 -9.38
C TRP A 183 -26.05 -1.23 -8.96
N ILE A 184 -25.35 -0.44 -8.18
CA ILE A 184 -25.79 0.90 -7.77
C ILE A 184 -25.97 1.78 -9.00
N ALA A 185 -25.00 1.76 -9.93
CA ALA A 185 -25.02 2.61 -11.10
C ALA A 185 -26.16 2.27 -12.07
N VAL A 186 -26.50 0.99 -12.22
CA VAL A 186 -27.63 0.55 -13.05
C VAL A 186 -28.97 0.90 -12.40
N ALA A 187 -29.09 0.75 -11.07
CA ALA A 187 -30.33 0.98 -10.34
C ALA A 187 -30.64 2.48 -10.14
N TRP A 188 -29.62 3.29 -9.81
CA TRP A 188 -29.80 4.69 -9.38
C TRP A 188 -28.91 5.70 -10.14
N GLY A 189 -28.22 5.25 -11.18
CA GLY A 189 -27.29 6.05 -11.97
C GLY A 189 -25.90 6.16 -11.31
N TRP A 190 -24.91 6.51 -12.15
CA TRP A 190 -23.51 6.59 -11.72
C TRP A 190 -23.25 7.66 -10.64
N ARG A 191 -24.07 8.73 -10.62
CA ARG A 191 -23.98 9.77 -9.59
C ARG A 191 -24.26 9.22 -8.19
N ALA A 192 -25.22 8.32 -8.07
CA ALA A 192 -25.53 7.66 -6.81
C ALA A 192 -24.38 6.80 -6.30
N ALA A 193 -23.60 6.16 -7.18
CA ALA A 193 -22.44 5.39 -6.76
C ALA A 193 -21.40 6.27 -6.04
N PHE A 194 -21.05 7.42 -6.58
CA PHE A 194 -20.14 8.38 -5.93
C PHE A 194 -20.73 8.99 -4.65
N ALA A 195 -22.00 9.34 -4.66
CA ALA A 195 -22.65 9.91 -3.48
C ALA A 195 -22.69 8.92 -2.32
N LEU A 196 -23.01 7.65 -2.60
CA LEU A 196 -23.09 6.59 -1.58
C LEU A 196 -21.72 6.26 -0.99
N THR A 197 -20.67 6.15 -1.81
CA THR A 197 -19.32 5.88 -1.30
C THR A 197 -18.83 7.01 -0.40
N GLY A 198 -19.03 8.27 -0.80
CA GLY A 198 -18.74 9.43 0.02
C GLY A 198 -19.56 9.46 1.33
N ALA A 199 -20.86 9.08 1.28
CA ALA A 199 -21.71 8.99 2.47
C ALA A 199 -21.24 7.90 3.45
N ILE A 200 -20.79 6.76 2.95
CA ILE A 200 -20.22 5.69 3.78
C ILE A 200 -18.96 6.20 4.51
N GLY A 201 -18.11 6.99 3.84
CA GLY A 201 -16.96 7.61 4.46
C GLY A 201 -17.35 8.60 5.56
N ALA A 202 -18.42 9.39 5.36
CA ALA A 202 -18.95 10.30 6.39
C ALA A 202 -19.47 9.51 7.61
N LEU A 203 -20.18 8.41 7.41
CA LEU A 203 -20.61 7.50 8.49
C LEU A 203 -19.42 6.92 9.25
N TRP A 204 -18.36 6.56 8.53
CA TRP A 204 -17.13 6.06 9.13
C TRP A 204 -16.49 7.10 10.06
N ILE A 205 -16.50 8.41 9.69
CA ILE A 205 -15.97 9.48 10.54
C ILE A 205 -16.74 9.53 11.86
N VAL A 206 -18.06 9.39 11.84
CA VAL A 206 -18.88 9.34 13.07
C VAL A 206 -18.42 8.20 13.95
N ALA A 207 -18.25 7.00 13.39
CA ALA A 207 -17.74 5.85 14.14
C ALA A 207 -16.33 6.12 14.71
N TRP A 208 -15.43 6.70 13.90
CA TRP A 208 -14.09 7.09 14.34
C TRP A 208 -14.10 8.07 15.49
N MET A 209 -14.89 9.14 15.41
CA MET A 209 -14.97 10.16 16.46
C MET A 209 -15.54 9.62 17.78
N ILE A 210 -16.42 8.62 17.72
CA ILE A 210 -17.02 7.98 18.90
C ILE A 210 -16.06 6.94 19.52
N LEU A 211 -15.40 6.15 18.68
CA LEU A 211 -14.62 5.00 19.14
C LEU A 211 -13.15 5.34 19.37
N TYR A 212 -12.54 6.17 18.52
CA TYR A 212 -11.13 6.52 18.67
C TYR A 212 -10.94 7.69 19.63
N ARG A 213 -10.06 7.48 20.61
CA ARG A 213 -9.46 8.53 21.46
C ARG A 213 -7.98 8.21 21.63
N PRO A 214 -7.11 9.17 21.97
CA PRO A 214 -5.74 8.85 22.37
C PRO A 214 -5.72 7.75 23.43
N LEU A 215 -4.75 6.85 23.37
CA LEU A 215 -4.66 5.68 24.24
C LEU A 215 -4.76 6.05 25.75
N ALA A 216 -4.12 7.16 26.13
CA ALA A 216 -4.14 7.65 27.52
C ALA A 216 -5.52 8.10 28.00
N GLU A 217 -6.38 8.58 27.07
CA GLU A 217 -7.68 9.21 27.37
C GLU A 217 -8.86 8.28 27.09
N ASN A 218 -8.62 7.06 26.59
CA ASN A 218 -9.71 6.18 26.16
C ASN A 218 -10.24 5.36 27.36
N PRO A 219 -11.50 5.61 27.80
CA PRO A 219 -12.09 4.95 28.96
C PRO A 219 -12.43 3.46 28.70
N ARG A 220 -12.42 3.02 27.44
CA ARG A 220 -12.76 1.65 27.03
C ARG A 220 -11.55 0.71 27.10
N VAL A 221 -10.35 1.26 27.31
CA VAL A 221 -9.10 0.50 27.41
C VAL A 221 -8.84 0.19 28.89
N THR A 222 -8.72 -1.10 29.22
CA THR A 222 -8.41 -1.51 30.58
C THR A 222 -6.97 -1.12 30.97
N PRO A 223 -6.67 -0.94 32.26
CA PRO A 223 -5.30 -0.66 32.73
C PRO A 223 -4.30 -1.72 32.23
N GLU A 224 -4.69 -2.99 32.22
CA GLU A 224 -3.88 -4.13 31.79
C GLU A 224 -3.59 -4.06 30.27
N GLU A 225 -4.61 -3.73 29.45
CA GLU A 225 -4.42 -3.54 28.01
C GLU A 225 -3.51 -2.34 27.72
N ARG A 226 -3.66 -1.25 28.48
CA ARG A 226 -2.80 -0.08 28.35
C ARG A 226 -1.36 -0.41 28.71
N ALA A 227 -1.13 -1.09 29.82
CA ALA A 227 0.20 -1.54 30.22
C ALA A 227 0.82 -2.47 29.17
N TYR A 228 0.02 -3.38 28.61
CA TYR A 228 0.46 -4.26 27.53
C TYR A 228 0.87 -3.50 26.25
N ILE A 229 0.09 -2.52 25.81
CA ILE A 229 0.39 -1.70 24.61
C ILE A 229 1.69 -0.90 24.83
N THR A 230 1.90 -0.36 26.03
CA THR A 230 3.06 0.46 26.37
C THR A 230 4.25 -0.31 26.95
N SER A 231 4.17 -1.65 27.01
CA SER A 231 5.19 -2.51 27.63
C SER A 231 6.58 -2.43 27.00
N GLU A 232 6.64 -1.99 25.73
CA GLU A 232 7.91 -1.85 25.00
C GLU A 232 8.19 -0.37 24.71
N PRO A 233 9.38 0.15 25.08
CA PRO A 233 9.73 1.54 24.76
C PRO A 233 9.74 1.73 23.25
N SER A 234 9.02 2.75 22.79
CA SER A 234 9.09 3.18 21.39
C SER A 234 10.45 3.86 21.20
N PRO A 235 11.29 3.45 20.24
CA PRO A 235 12.51 4.20 19.95
C PRO A 235 12.15 5.65 19.64
N ALA A 236 12.93 6.59 20.17
CA ALA A 236 12.79 7.98 19.77
C ALA A 236 12.83 8.08 18.24
N PRO A 237 11.94 8.87 17.60
CA PRO A 237 11.96 9.05 16.17
C PRO A 237 13.26 9.73 15.76
N SER A 238 14.26 8.93 15.35
CA SER A 238 15.45 9.49 14.72
C SER A 238 15.05 9.91 13.30
N LYS A 239 15.08 11.20 13.04
CA LYS A 239 14.72 11.77 11.76
C LYS A 239 15.91 11.63 10.79
N VAL A 240 15.95 10.52 10.05
CA VAL A 240 16.82 10.48 8.86
C VAL A 240 16.09 11.28 7.78
N GLY A 241 16.64 12.44 7.42
CA GLY A 241 16.10 13.27 6.36
C GLY A 241 16.17 12.52 5.02
N TRP A 242 15.09 12.49 4.25
CA TRP A 242 15.06 11.80 2.96
C TRP A 242 16.12 12.33 1.97
N LEU A 243 16.58 13.58 2.10
CA LEU A 243 17.68 14.13 1.31
C LEU A 243 19.00 13.38 1.54
N SER A 244 19.24 12.84 2.73
CA SER A 244 20.44 12.06 3.03
C SER A 244 20.47 10.71 2.33
N LEU A 245 19.32 10.26 1.78
CA LEU A 245 19.21 9.01 1.03
C LEU A 245 19.59 9.16 -0.45
N ILE A 246 19.49 10.37 -1.02
CA ILE A 246 19.71 10.64 -2.45
C ILE A 246 21.08 10.18 -2.96
N PRO A 247 22.21 10.32 -2.19
CA PRO A 247 23.53 9.89 -2.67
C PRO A 247 23.69 8.37 -2.79
N HIS A 248 22.76 7.58 -2.22
CA HIS A 248 22.92 6.13 -2.11
C HIS A 248 22.28 5.39 -3.29
N ARG A 249 23.06 4.53 -3.98
CA ARG A 249 22.58 3.68 -5.08
C ARG A 249 21.41 2.78 -4.68
N GLN A 250 21.32 2.39 -3.42
CA GLN A 250 20.24 1.60 -2.87
C GLN A 250 18.89 2.32 -2.95
N THR A 251 18.90 3.64 -2.73
CA THR A 251 17.71 4.49 -2.86
C THR A 251 17.19 4.49 -4.29
N TRP A 252 18.10 4.65 -5.25
CA TRP A 252 17.74 4.65 -6.67
C TRP A 252 17.31 3.28 -7.17
N ALA A 253 17.93 2.20 -6.68
CA ALA A 253 17.50 0.84 -7.02
C ALA A 253 16.04 0.60 -6.62
N PHE A 254 15.63 1.02 -5.42
CA PHE A 254 14.25 0.93 -4.98
C PHE A 254 13.33 1.89 -5.74
N ALA A 255 13.73 3.16 -5.88
CA ALA A 255 12.92 4.19 -6.54
C ALA A 255 12.65 3.86 -8.02
N ILE A 256 13.69 3.43 -8.77
CA ILE A 256 13.54 3.02 -10.18
C ILE A 256 12.71 1.74 -10.28
N GLY A 257 12.91 0.79 -9.35
CA GLY A 257 12.05 -0.38 -9.25
C GLY A 257 10.57 -0.01 -9.14
N LYS A 258 10.22 0.88 -8.23
CA LYS A 258 8.86 1.42 -8.05
C LYS A 258 8.38 2.21 -9.25
N PHE A 259 9.21 3.11 -9.77
CA PHE A 259 8.88 3.91 -10.97
C PHE A 259 8.56 3.07 -12.20
N MET A 260 9.21 1.92 -12.37
CA MET A 260 9.00 1.04 -13.53
C MET A 260 7.87 0.04 -13.34
N THR A 261 7.54 -0.36 -12.12
CA THR A 261 6.57 -1.45 -11.87
C THR A 261 5.21 -0.95 -11.40
N ASP A 262 5.14 0.06 -10.53
CA ASP A 262 3.88 0.62 -10.04
C ASP A 262 2.97 1.21 -11.14
N PRO A 263 3.50 1.80 -12.24
CA PRO A 263 2.69 2.23 -13.37
C PRO A 263 1.73 1.16 -13.88
N PHE A 264 2.17 -0.10 -13.95
CA PHE A 264 1.35 -1.17 -14.47
C PHE A 264 0.30 -1.65 -13.46
N TRP A 265 0.56 -1.54 -12.16
CA TRP A 265 -0.49 -1.71 -11.16
C TRP A 265 -1.63 -0.69 -11.37
N TRP A 266 -1.27 0.59 -11.54
CA TRP A 266 -2.24 1.64 -11.81
C TRP A 266 -2.95 1.46 -13.16
N LEU A 267 -2.24 0.96 -14.19
CA LEU A 267 -2.83 0.59 -15.46
C LEU A 267 -3.90 -0.50 -15.27
N TYR A 268 -3.57 -1.57 -14.55
CA TYR A 268 -4.53 -2.64 -14.29
C TYR A 268 -5.73 -2.15 -13.50
N LEU A 269 -5.51 -1.33 -12.47
CA LEU A 269 -6.57 -0.84 -11.60
C LEU A 269 -7.59 0.04 -12.35
N PHE A 270 -7.12 0.95 -13.21
CA PHE A 270 -7.97 1.95 -13.85
C PHE A 270 -8.42 1.58 -15.27
N TRP A 271 -7.73 0.66 -15.95
CA TRP A 271 -7.96 0.43 -17.38
C TRP A 271 -8.43 -0.99 -17.70
N VAL A 272 -8.25 -1.98 -16.83
CA VAL A 272 -8.73 -3.36 -17.09
C VAL A 272 -10.25 -3.42 -17.26
N PRO A 273 -11.08 -2.68 -16.47
CA PRO A 273 -12.53 -2.67 -16.73
C PRO A 273 -12.89 -2.27 -18.17
N ASP A 274 -12.22 -1.24 -18.70
CA ASP A 274 -12.38 -0.78 -20.08
C ASP A 274 -11.84 -1.80 -21.10
N PHE A 275 -10.71 -2.44 -20.82
CA PHE A 275 -10.18 -3.53 -21.65
C PHE A 275 -11.19 -4.68 -21.79
N LEU A 276 -11.79 -5.12 -20.69
CA LEU A 276 -12.80 -6.18 -20.70
C LEU A 276 -14.04 -5.79 -21.49
N ASN A 277 -14.47 -4.53 -21.38
CA ASN A 277 -15.57 -4.00 -22.18
C ASN A 277 -15.22 -3.97 -23.68
N ARG A 278 -14.08 -3.37 -24.07
CA ARG A 278 -13.69 -3.16 -25.49
C ARG A 278 -13.35 -4.48 -26.19
N LYS A 279 -12.59 -5.38 -25.54
CA LYS A 279 -12.10 -6.62 -26.16
C LYS A 279 -13.11 -7.74 -26.11
N HIS A 280 -13.86 -7.86 -25.01
CA HIS A 280 -14.77 -8.99 -24.77
C HIS A 280 -16.24 -8.59 -24.71
N GLY A 281 -16.57 -7.32 -24.94
CA GLY A 281 -17.96 -6.84 -25.02
C GLY A 281 -18.74 -6.88 -23.69
N LEU A 282 -18.03 -6.98 -22.54
CA LEU A 282 -18.69 -7.09 -21.24
C LEU A 282 -19.41 -5.79 -20.87
N ASN A 283 -20.68 -5.90 -20.51
CA ASN A 283 -21.41 -4.77 -19.94
C ASN A 283 -21.02 -4.54 -18.47
N LEU A 284 -21.52 -3.45 -17.90
CA LEU A 284 -21.17 -3.00 -16.55
C LEU A 284 -21.44 -4.06 -15.46
N LEU A 285 -22.51 -4.85 -15.59
CA LEU A 285 -22.86 -5.90 -14.61
C LEU A 285 -22.00 -7.16 -14.77
N GLN A 286 -21.47 -7.41 -15.98
CA GLN A 286 -20.70 -8.61 -16.29
C GLN A 286 -19.22 -8.49 -15.92
N ILE A 287 -18.68 -7.28 -15.73
CA ILE A 287 -17.27 -7.09 -15.41
C ILE A 287 -16.91 -7.51 -13.98
N GLY A 288 -17.88 -7.62 -13.07
CA GLY A 288 -17.65 -7.93 -11.67
C GLY A 288 -16.86 -9.22 -11.44
N PRO A 289 -17.38 -10.40 -11.83
CA PRO A 289 -16.70 -11.68 -11.61
C PRO A 289 -15.28 -11.76 -12.20
N PRO A 290 -15.00 -11.29 -13.45
CA PRO A 290 -13.65 -11.18 -13.98
C PRO A 290 -12.70 -10.36 -13.14
N LEU A 291 -13.10 -9.16 -12.69
CA LEU A 291 -12.27 -8.28 -11.88
C LEU A 291 -12.01 -8.87 -10.49
N VAL A 292 -13.02 -9.46 -9.86
CA VAL A 292 -12.86 -10.18 -8.58
C VAL A 292 -11.83 -11.30 -8.71
N THR A 293 -11.90 -12.08 -9.79
CA THR A 293 -10.92 -13.15 -10.04
C THR A 293 -9.50 -12.60 -10.17
N ILE A 294 -9.32 -11.51 -10.92
CA ILE A 294 -8.02 -10.86 -11.08
C ILE A 294 -7.46 -10.39 -9.73
N TYR A 295 -8.29 -9.73 -8.89
CA TYR A 295 -7.82 -9.22 -7.60
C TYR A 295 -7.58 -10.32 -6.56
N LEU A 296 -8.37 -11.39 -6.55
CA LEU A 296 -8.10 -12.56 -5.70
C LEU A 296 -6.76 -13.24 -6.08
N LEU A 297 -6.49 -13.41 -7.37
CA LEU A 297 -5.21 -13.93 -7.83
C LEU A 297 -4.05 -13.00 -7.44
N SER A 298 -4.26 -11.68 -7.49
CA SER A 298 -3.30 -10.67 -7.05
C SER A 298 -2.91 -10.87 -5.58
N ASP A 299 -3.89 -11.12 -4.69
CA ASP A 299 -3.64 -11.37 -3.28
C ASP A 299 -2.86 -12.65 -3.03
N VAL A 300 -3.24 -13.73 -3.72
CA VAL A 300 -2.47 -14.99 -3.70
C VAL A 300 -1.03 -14.74 -4.12
N GLY A 301 -0.81 -13.93 -5.17
CA GLY A 301 0.52 -13.57 -5.66
C GLY A 301 1.36 -12.79 -4.65
N SER A 302 0.75 -11.89 -3.89
CA SER A 302 1.42 -11.14 -2.82
C SER A 302 2.01 -12.09 -1.76
N ILE A 303 1.17 -13.02 -1.29
CA ILE A 303 1.56 -14.01 -0.29
C ILE A 303 2.60 -14.99 -0.86
N ALA A 304 2.34 -15.52 -2.06
CA ALA A 304 3.21 -16.50 -2.71
C ALA A 304 4.61 -15.94 -3.01
N GLY A 305 4.71 -14.68 -3.46
CA GLY A 305 5.98 -14.04 -3.76
C GLY A 305 6.85 -13.83 -2.52
N GLY A 306 6.26 -13.42 -1.40
CA GLY A 306 6.94 -13.30 -0.11
C GLY A 306 7.34 -14.67 0.45
N TRP A 307 6.42 -15.64 0.39
CA TRP A 307 6.66 -17.01 0.83
C TRP A 307 7.78 -17.68 0.02
N PHE A 308 7.79 -17.51 -1.30
CA PHE A 308 8.79 -18.12 -2.20
C PHE A 308 10.21 -17.66 -1.86
N SER A 309 10.44 -16.35 -1.71
CA SER A 309 11.76 -15.84 -1.32
C SER A 309 12.17 -16.33 0.08
N SER A 310 11.23 -16.39 1.03
CA SER A 310 11.48 -16.91 2.37
C SER A 310 11.80 -18.41 2.36
N MET A 311 11.14 -19.19 1.50
CA MET A 311 11.42 -20.63 1.29
C MET A 311 12.84 -20.84 0.76
N LEU A 312 13.28 -20.06 -0.22
CA LEU A 312 14.64 -20.13 -0.75
C LEU A 312 15.68 -19.84 0.34
N MET A 313 15.46 -18.81 1.18
CA MET A 313 16.36 -18.52 2.30
C MET A 313 16.42 -19.66 3.33
N ARG A 314 15.28 -20.30 3.63
CA ARG A 314 15.26 -21.49 4.50
C ARG A 314 16.02 -22.68 3.91
N ARG A 315 16.16 -22.73 2.58
CA ARG A 315 16.99 -23.72 1.87
C ARG A 315 18.47 -23.32 1.75
N GLY A 316 18.91 -22.30 2.50
CA GLY A 316 20.31 -21.88 2.55
C GLY A 316 20.73 -20.85 1.50
N TRP A 317 19.80 -20.31 0.71
CA TRP A 317 20.12 -19.25 -0.24
C TRP A 317 20.40 -17.93 0.50
N THR A 318 21.33 -17.15 -0.02
CA THR A 318 21.56 -15.79 0.49
C THR A 318 20.32 -14.92 0.22
N ALA A 319 20.06 -13.92 1.08
CA ALA A 319 18.95 -13.00 0.89
C ALA A 319 19.01 -12.32 -0.50
N ASN A 320 20.19 -11.94 -0.97
CA ASN A 320 20.40 -11.39 -2.31
C ASN A 320 19.92 -12.29 -3.42
N ALA A 321 20.33 -13.56 -3.40
CA ALA A 321 19.94 -14.54 -4.43
C ALA A 321 18.44 -14.86 -4.32
N ALA A 322 17.92 -15.12 -3.11
CA ALA A 322 16.53 -15.51 -2.88
C ALA A 322 15.54 -14.39 -3.32
N ARG A 323 15.80 -13.14 -2.93
CA ARG A 323 14.96 -12.00 -3.30
C ARG A 323 14.93 -11.76 -4.81
N LYS A 324 16.12 -11.69 -5.44
CA LYS A 324 16.22 -11.44 -6.88
C LYS A 324 15.68 -12.58 -7.73
N THR A 325 15.85 -13.84 -7.29
CA THR A 325 15.23 -14.98 -7.97
C THR A 325 13.71 -14.95 -7.87
N ALA A 326 13.15 -14.62 -6.70
CA ALA A 326 11.72 -14.45 -6.56
C ALA A 326 11.19 -13.29 -7.46
N MET A 327 11.91 -12.18 -7.50
CA MET A 327 11.57 -11.06 -8.40
C MET A 327 11.68 -11.48 -9.88
N LEU A 328 12.66 -12.29 -10.26
CA LEU A 328 12.80 -12.79 -11.64
C LEU A 328 11.63 -13.69 -12.02
N VAL A 329 11.24 -14.62 -11.16
CA VAL A 329 10.07 -15.48 -11.38
C VAL A 329 8.80 -14.63 -11.55
N CYS A 330 8.63 -13.63 -10.71
CA CYS A 330 7.52 -12.68 -10.86
C CYS A 330 7.61 -11.88 -12.17
N ALA A 331 8.79 -11.37 -12.55
CA ALA A 331 8.98 -10.63 -13.80
C ALA A 331 8.62 -11.48 -15.03
N LEU A 332 9.04 -12.75 -15.03
CA LEU A 332 8.66 -13.70 -16.07
C LEU A 332 7.17 -14.05 -16.03
N GLY A 333 6.56 -14.06 -14.83
CA GLY A 333 5.12 -14.27 -14.66
C GLY A 333 4.26 -13.14 -15.22
N VAL A 334 4.77 -11.89 -15.28
CA VAL A 334 4.08 -10.78 -15.95
C VAL A 334 4.15 -10.89 -17.46
N ALA A 335 5.24 -11.42 -18.00
CA ALA A 335 5.51 -11.43 -19.45
C ALA A 335 4.33 -11.92 -20.31
N PRO A 336 3.60 -13.00 -19.97
CA PRO A 336 2.48 -13.48 -20.80
C PRO A 336 1.28 -12.52 -20.94
N VAL A 337 1.23 -11.42 -20.20
CA VAL A 337 0.07 -10.50 -20.19
C VAL A 337 -0.28 -9.97 -21.58
N PHE A 338 0.71 -9.80 -22.48
CA PHE A 338 0.46 -9.32 -23.84
C PHE A 338 -0.43 -10.28 -24.65
N LEU A 339 -0.46 -11.57 -24.29
CA LEU A 339 -1.34 -12.56 -24.92
C LEU A 339 -2.82 -12.32 -24.60
N ALA A 340 -3.12 -11.58 -23.51
CA ALA A 340 -4.50 -11.23 -23.17
C ALA A 340 -5.19 -10.41 -24.27
N THR A 341 -4.44 -9.64 -25.05
CA THR A 341 -4.98 -8.88 -26.18
C THR A 341 -5.21 -9.72 -27.43
N ARG A 342 -4.61 -10.91 -27.50
CA ARG A 342 -4.67 -11.80 -28.68
C ARG A 342 -5.68 -12.93 -28.53
N THR A 343 -6.10 -13.24 -27.30
CA THR A 343 -7.09 -14.28 -27.04
C THR A 343 -8.52 -13.75 -27.16
N ASP A 344 -9.41 -14.57 -27.72
CA ASP A 344 -10.85 -14.29 -27.76
C ASP A 344 -11.58 -14.90 -26.55
N SER A 345 -10.93 -15.78 -25.81
CA SER A 345 -11.48 -16.36 -24.58
C SER A 345 -11.35 -15.36 -23.44
N LEU A 346 -12.49 -14.94 -22.88
CA LEU A 346 -12.59 -14.07 -21.73
C LEU A 346 -11.78 -14.62 -20.54
N TRP A 347 -11.99 -15.88 -20.20
CA TRP A 347 -11.36 -16.46 -19.01
C TRP A 347 -9.84 -16.67 -19.16
N VAL A 348 -9.37 -16.93 -20.39
CA VAL A 348 -7.91 -16.94 -20.65
C VAL A 348 -7.34 -15.54 -20.46
N ALA A 349 -7.98 -14.49 -20.95
CA ALA A 349 -7.56 -13.12 -20.72
C ALA A 349 -7.57 -12.75 -19.22
N VAL A 350 -8.62 -13.14 -18.49
CA VAL A 350 -8.75 -12.94 -17.03
C VAL A 350 -7.63 -13.64 -16.27
N LEU A 351 -7.30 -14.88 -16.61
CA LEU A 351 -6.22 -15.62 -15.96
C LEU A 351 -4.84 -15.04 -16.28
N LEU A 352 -4.61 -14.56 -17.50
CA LEU A 352 -3.36 -13.89 -17.88
C LEU A 352 -3.20 -12.55 -17.13
N LEU A 353 -4.27 -11.76 -17.00
CA LEU A 353 -4.29 -10.54 -16.20
C LEU A 353 -4.13 -10.84 -14.71
N GLY A 354 -4.81 -11.88 -14.22
CA GLY A 354 -4.68 -12.35 -12.85
C GLY A 354 -3.26 -12.82 -12.53
N LEU A 355 -2.61 -13.55 -13.45
CA LEU A 355 -1.20 -13.93 -13.32
C LEU A 355 -0.29 -12.70 -13.29
N ALA A 356 -0.52 -11.72 -14.16
CA ALA A 356 0.28 -10.51 -14.21
C ALA A 356 0.14 -9.66 -12.94
N THR A 357 -1.08 -9.50 -12.41
CA THR A 357 -1.33 -8.78 -11.16
C THR A 357 -0.78 -9.53 -9.95
N ALA A 358 -0.90 -10.86 -9.91
CA ALA A 358 -0.30 -11.73 -8.90
C ALA A 358 1.24 -11.60 -8.89
N ALA A 359 1.84 -11.67 -10.07
CA ALA A 359 3.28 -11.51 -10.25
C ALA A 359 3.75 -10.09 -9.89
N HIS A 360 2.98 -9.04 -10.23
CA HIS A 360 3.26 -7.68 -9.77
C HIS A 360 3.30 -7.60 -8.25
N GLN A 361 2.31 -8.13 -7.56
CA GLN A 361 2.25 -8.07 -6.09
C GLN A 361 3.38 -8.87 -5.45
N GLY A 362 3.73 -10.04 -6.00
CA GLY A 362 4.88 -10.82 -5.54
C GLY A 362 6.21 -10.10 -5.76
N PHE A 363 6.37 -9.43 -6.90
CA PHE A 363 7.52 -8.57 -7.19
C PHE A 363 7.60 -7.40 -6.21
N SER A 364 6.51 -6.68 -6.03
CA SER A 364 6.39 -5.52 -5.13
C SER A 364 6.70 -5.89 -3.68
N ALA A 365 6.19 -7.02 -3.18
CA ALA A 365 6.49 -7.51 -1.83
C ALA A 365 8.00 -7.73 -1.63
N ASN A 366 8.69 -8.34 -2.59
CA ASN A 366 10.14 -8.52 -2.53
C ASN A 366 10.90 -7.19 -2.69
N LEU A 367 10.42 -6.29 -3.54
CA LEU A 367 11.00 -4.95 -3.72
C LEU A 367 10.94 -4.13 -2.42
N PHE A 368 9.82 -4.16 -1.68
CA PHE A 368 9.72 -3.53 -0.38
C PHE A 368 10.67 -4.14 0.65
N THR A 369 10.86 -5.46 0.63
CA THR A 369 11.81 -6.09 1.55
C THR A 369 13.27 -5.73 1.27
N LEU A 370 13.62 -5.35 0.02
CA LEU A 370 14.96 -4.83 -0.26
C LEU A 370 15.27 -3.56 0.55
N THR A 371 14.25 -2.72 0.86
CA THR A 371 14.49 -1.53 1.69
C THR A 371 14.86 -1.90 3.12
N THR A 372 14.23 -2.93 3.68
CA THR A 372 14.54 -3.40 5.04
C THR A 372 15.89 -4.14 5.11
N ASP A 373 16.31 -4.74 4.01
CA ASP A 373 17.59 -5.43 3.90
C ASP A 373 18.76 -4.44 3.66
N MET A 374 18.49 -3.26 3.05
CA MET A 374 19.51 -2.30 2.65
C MET A 374 19.60 -1.04 3.54
N PHE A 375 18.55 -0.73 4.31
CA PHE A 375 18.52 0.47 5.13
C PHE A 375 18.31 0.16 6.61
N PRO A 376 18.95 0.92 7.52
CA PRO A 376 18.64 0.84 8.94
C PRO A 376 17.17 1.22 9.18
N SER A 377 16.56 0.65 10.24
CA SER A 377 15.13 0.79 10.53
C SER A 377 14.61 2.23 10.54
N GLN A 378 15.47 3.18 10.98
CA GLN A 378 15.15 4.61 11.02
C GLN A 378 15.01 5.26 9.63
N ALA A 379 15.65 4.69 8.61
CA ALA A 379 15.68 5.22 7.25
C ALA A 379 14.65 4.54 6.33
N VAL A 380 14.13 3.36 6.72
CA VAL A 380 13.19 2.58 5.89
C VAL A 380 11.97 3.40 5.50
N GLY A 381 11.35 4.12 6.45
CA GLY A 381 10.17 4.95 6.15
C GLY A 381 10.45 6.04 5.12
N SER A 382 11.61 6.71 5.22
CA SER A 382 12.04 7.72 4.25
C SER A 382 12.34 7.12 2.87
N ALA A 383 12.98 5.93 2.82
CA ALA A 383 13.27 5.22 1.57
C ALA A 383 11.95 4.77 0.88
N VAL A 384 11.01 4.22 1.64
CA VAL A 384 9.68 3.83 1.15
C VAL A 384 8.90 5.03 0.63
N GLY A 385 8.94 6.16 1.34
CA GLY A 385 8.31 7.40 0.89
C GLY A 385 8.89 7.93 -0.42
N PHE A 386 10.22 7.91 -0.57
CA PHE A 386 10.90 8.31 -1.80
C PHE A 386 10.54 7.41 -2.99
N GLY A 387 10.56 6.09 -2.78
CA GLY A 387 10.14 5.14 -3.82
C GLY A 387 8.64 5.22 -4.14
N GLY A 388 7.78 5.46 -3.15
CA GLY A 388 6.35 5.67 -3.36
C GLY A 388 6.05 6.90 -4.22
N MET A 389 6.80 7.99 -4.02
CA MET A 389 6.74 9.18 -4.89
C MET A 389 7.18 8.85 -6.32
N ALA A 390 8.27 8.09 -6.49
CA ALA A 390 8.72 7.67 -7.82
C ALA A 390 7.67 6.79 -8.51
N GLY A 391 7.03 5.86 -7.80
CA GLY A 391 5.92 5.06 -8.29
C GLY A 391 4.70 5.88 -8.71
N ALA A 392 4.34 6.92 -7.95
CA ALA A 392 3.26 7.83 -8.29
C ALA A 392 3.56 8.64 -9.56
N ILE A 393 4.81 9.13 -9.72
CA ILE A 393 5.25 9.80 -10.96
C ILE A 393 5.14 8.84 -12.15
N GLY A 394 5.59 7.60 -12.00
CA GLY A 394 5.41 6.57 -13.03
C GLY A 394 3.94 6.32 -13.36
N GLY A 395 3.07 6.29 -12.34
CA GLY A 395 1.62 6.19 -12.49
C GLY A 395 0.99 7.35 -13.29
N MET A 396 1.47 8.58 -13.09
CA MET A 396 1.06 9.73 -13.90
C MET A 396 1.45 9.54 -15.36
N LEU A 397 2.69 9.11 -15.61
CA LEU A 397 3.18 8.90 -16.97
C LEU A 397 2.40 7.81 -17.71
N ILE A 398 2.16 6.66 -17.07
CA ILE A 398 1.40 5.57 -17.72
C ILE A 398 -0.04 5.97 -18.00
N ALA A 399 -0.68 6.78 -17.14
CA ALA A 399 -2.03 7.28 -17.41
C ALA A 399 -2.08 8.15 -18.65
N GLN A 400 -1.09 9.03 -18.85
CA GLN A 400 -0.95 9.86 -20.06
C GLN A 400 -0.64 9.02 -21.30
N ILE A 401 0.25 8.05 -21.19
CA ILE A 401 0.60 7.13 -22.28
C ILE A 401 -0.62 6.28 -22.64
N ALA A 402 -1.32 5.71 -21.67
CA ALA A 402 -2.49 4.87 -21.92
C ALA A 402 -3.61 5.64 -22.62
N GLY A 403 -3.93 6.86 -22.14
CA GLY A 403 -4.93 7.71 -22.79
C GLY A 403 -4.61 7.98 -24.26
N ARG A 404 -3.37 8.37 -24.57
CA ARG A 404 -2.93 8.64 -25.95
C ARG A 404 -2.87 7.40 -26.82
N VAL A 405 -2.30 6.31 -26.31
CA VAL A 405 -2.20 5.04 -27.06
C VAL A 405 -3.60 4.54 -27.42
N LEU A 406 -4.53 4.54 -26.47
CA LEU A 406 -5.90 4.08 -26.72
C LEU A 406 -6.67 5.01 -27.64
N GLN A 407 -6.49 6.33 -27.53
CA GLN A 407 -7.13 7.30 -28.41
C GLN A 407 -6.66 7.14 -29.87
N LEU A 408 -5.37 6.82 -30.07
CA LEU A 408 -4.78 6.70 -31.42
C LEU A 408 -4.96 5.31 -32.01
N THR A 409 -4.89 4.26 -31.22
CA THR A 409 -4.85 2.87 -31.73
C THR A 409 -6.09 2.03 -31.40
N GLY A 410 -6.87 2.45 -30.42
CA GLY A 410 -7.97 1.66 -29.86
C GLY A 410 -7.54 0.35 -29.18
N SER A 411 -6.22 0.07 -29.07
CA SER A 411 -5.67 -1.22 -28.68
C SER A 411 -4.82 -1.15 -27.42
N TYR A 412 -4.98 -2.15 -26.55
CA TYR A 412 -4.17 -2.35 -25.35
C TYR A 412 -2.82 -3.05 -25.61
N SER A 413 -2.56 -3.52 -26.84
CA SER A 413 -1.39 -4.35 -27.16
C SER A 413 -0.07 -3.69 -26.77
N THR A 414 0.12 -2.41 -27.13
CA THR A 414 1.33 -1.65 -26.78
C THR A 414 1.51 -1.55 -25.26
N LEU A 415 0.43 -1.25 -24.53
CA LEU A 415 0.47 -1.11 -23.09
C LEU A 415 0.83 -2.42 -22.37
N PHE A 416 0.31 -3.54 -22.85
CA PHE A 416 0.61 -4.84 -22.26
C PHE A 416 2.00 -5.36 -22.66
N ILE A 417 2.53 -5.00 -23.83
CA ILE A 417 3.94 -5.24 -24.19
C ILE A 417 4.88 -4.43 -23.29
N MET A 418 4.55 -3.16 -23.03
CA MET A 418 5.30 -2.35 -22.09
C MET A 418 5.28 -2.97 -20.68
N ALA A 419 4.12 -3.46 -20.20
CA ALA A 419 4.01 -4.17 -18.95
C ALA A 419 4.87 -5.43 -18.93
N ALA A 420 4.82 -6.25 -19.97
CA ALA A 420 5.58 -7.50 -20.08
C ALA A 420 7.10 -7.30 -19.99
N SER A 421 7.63 -6.18 -20.50
CA SER A 421 9.06 -5.87 -20.52
C SER A 421 9.57 -5.14 -19.28
N ALA A 422 8.73 -4.31 -18.66
CA ALA A 422 9.13 -3.38 -17.60
C ALA A 422 9.73 -4.07 -16.36
N TYR A 423 9.19 -5.21 -15.95
CA TYR A 423 9.65 -5.90 -14.73
C TYR A 423 11.02 -6.53 -14.90
N VAL A 424 11.31 -7.11 -16.08
CA VAL A 424 12.64 -7.66 -16.40
C VAL A 424 13.66 -6.52 -16.45
N LEU A 425 13.32 -5.40 -17.11
CA LEU A 425 14.18 -4.21 -17.15
C LEU A 425 14.40 -3.61 -15.77
N ALA A 426 13.35 -3.50 -14.96
CA ALA A 426 13.43 -3.01 -13.58
C ALA A 426 14.40 -3.88 -12.76
N LEU A 427 14.27 -5.21 -12.85
CA LEU A 427 15.16 -6.14 -12.14
C LEU A 427 16.60 -6.03 -12.62
N ALA A 428 16.82 -5.89 -13.93
CA ALA A 428 18.16 -5.70 -14.51
C ALA A 428 18.83 -4.43 -13.97
N ILE A 429 18.08 -3.31 -13.92
CA ILE A 429 18.58 -2.04 -13.39
C ILE A 429 18.82 -2.15 -11.87
N ILE A 430 17.91 -2.74 -11.11
CA ILE A 430 18.10 -3.01 -9.67
C ILE A 430 19.38 -3.83 -9.46
N HIS A 431 19.61 -4.87 -10.27
CA HIS A 431 20.80 -5.70 -10.17
C HIS A 431 22.08 -4.93 -10.52
N ALA A 432 22.05 -4.08 -11.54
CA ALA A 432 23.18 -3.23 -11.93
C ALA A 432 23.55 -2.21 -10.83
N LEU A 433 22.55 -1.57 -10.22
CA LEU A 433 22.75 -0.60 -9.15
C LEU A 433 23.21 -1.25 -7.83
N VAL A 434 22.63 -2.40 -7.51
CA VAL A 434 22.88 -3.15 -6.28
C VAL A 434 23.12 -4.62 -6.62
N PRO A 435 24.33 -5.01 -7.13
CA PRO A 435 24.67 -6.39 -7.44
C PRO A 435 24.57 -7.28 -6.21
N ARG A 436 24.96 -6.76 -5.04
CA ARG A 436 24.83 -7.41 -3.72
C ARG A 436 24.01 -6.54 -2.80
N LEU A 437 23.14 -7.13 -1.98
CA LEU A 437 22.37 -6.42 -0.96
C LEU A 437 23.31 -6.05 0.21
N GLU A 438 23.89 -4.87 0.11
CA GLU A 438 24.73 -4.29 1.15
C GLU A 438 23.99 -3.14 1.81
N ALA A 439 24.13 -3.02 3.12
CA ALA A 439 23.54 -1.92 3.88
C ALA A 439 24.10 -0.57 3.43
N ALA A 440 23.22 0.41 3.25
CA ALA A 440 23.62 1.79 2.95
C ALA A 440 24.33 2.38 4.18
N ARG A 441 25.54 2.92 3.98
CA ARG A 441 26.29 3.61 5.03
C ARG A 441 25.81 5.07 5.12
N LEU A 442 24.75 5.29 5.89
CA LEU A 442 24.21 6.63 6.11
C LEU A 442 25.16 7.41 7.05
N LYS A 443 25.52 8.63 6.66
CA LYS A 443 26.22 9.55 7.59
C LYS A 443 25.24 9.87 8.72
N GLN A 444 25.61 9.56 9.95
CA GLN A 444 24.91 10.05 11.13
C GLN A 444 25.16 11.56 11.15
N GLY A 445 24.10 12.35 10.99
CA GLY A 445 24.12 13.80 11.11
C GLY A 445 24.11 14.23 12.56
#